data_0f8bdb7b516d73ff48c96a07f6f5a346
#
_entry.id   0f8bdb7b516d73ff48c96a07f6f5a346
#
_cell.length_a   1.000
_cell.length_b   1.000
_cell.length_c   1.000
_cell.angle_alpha   90.00
_cell.angle_beta   90.00
_cell.angle_gamma   90.00
#
_symmetry.space_group_name_H-M   'P 1'
#
loop_
_entity.id
_entity.type
_entity.pdbx_description
1 polymer ?
#
loop_
_entity_poly.entity_id
_entity_poly.type
_entity_poly.pdbx_seq_one_letter_code
_entity_poly.pdbx_strand_id
1 'polypeptide(L)'
;RKPWAPPSMLDAPPAPDGFKHRWIRAETRGYDDRKNISAKMREGWELVRQDEYPDFESPVVETGKYEGVFGVGGLMLARIPVETIKERTDYFAKRNADQLEAVDSDMMRENAHSTMTISKADRQSRVTFGGPRK
;
A
#
# COMPACT_ATOMS: atom_id res chain seq x y z
N ARG A 1 15.03 -8.32 -29.59
CA ARG A 1 13.78 -9.01 -29.28
C ARG A 1 13.79 -9.44 -27.82
N LYS A 2 12.75 -9.06 -27.07
CA LYS A 2 12.61 -9.54 -25.69
C LYS A 2 12.30 -11.05 -25.68
N PRO A 3 12.89 -11.82 -24.77
CA PRO A 3 12.51 -13.23 -24.62
C PRO A 3 11.03 -13.33 -24.23
N TRP A 4 10.36 -14.33 -24.73
CA TRP A 4 8.97 -14.58 -24.40
C TRP A 4 8.82 -14.89 -22.91
N ALA A 5 7.83 -14.23 -22.29
CA ALA A 5 7.38 -14.52 -20.92
C ALA A 5 5.85 -14.54 -20.90
N PRO A 6 5.24 -15.38 -20.07
CA PRO A 6 3.78 -15.40 -19.99
C PRO A 6 3.25 -14.05 -19.53
N PRO A 7 2.20 -13.49 -20.17
CA PRO A 7 1.62 -12.23 -19.74
C PRO A 7 0.95 -12.38 -18.38
N SER A 8 1.08 -11.36 -17.54
CA SER A 8 0.36 -11.29 -16.26
C SER A 8 -1.03 -10.71 -16.46
N MET A 9 -2.02 -11.24 -15.75
CA MET A 9 -3.38 -10.67 -15.76
C MET A 9 -3.42 -9.28 -15.12
N LEU A 10 -2.43 -8.95 -14.29
CA LEU A 10 -2.31 -7.67 -13.60
C LEU A 10 -1.29 -6.73 -14.27
N ASP A 11 -1.00 -6.92 -15.54
CA ASP A 11 -0.18 -5.98 -16.28
C ASP A 11 -0.86 -4.62 -16.32
N ALA A 12 -0.11 -3.59 -15.97
CA ALA A 12 -0.58 -2.23 -15.95
C ALA A 12 0.26 -1.34 -16.85
N PRO A 13 -0.31 -0.26 -17.43
CA PRO A 13 0.49 0.71 -18.15
C PRO A 13 1.50 1.36 -17.20
N PRO A 14 2.62 1.88 -17.72
CA PRO A 14 3.59 2.57 -16.90
C PRO A 14 2.96 3.82 -16.27
N ALA A 15 3.25 4.05 -14.99
CA ALA A 15 2.79 5.24 -14.30
C ALA A 15 3.49 6.50 -14.86
N PRO A 16 2.81 7.66 -14.91
CA PRO A 16 3.45 8.92 -15.23
C PRO A 16 4.57 9.25 -14.23
N ASP A 17 5.52 10.10 -14.64
CA ASP A 17 6.58 10.54 -13.74
C ASP A 17 6.00 11.18 -12.48
N GLY A 18 6.50 10.77 -11.33
CA GLY A 18 6.03 11.24 -10.04
C GLY A 18 4.79 10.53 -9.49
N PHE A 19 4.28 9.52 -10.20
CA PHE A 19 3.14 8.72 -9.77
C PHE A 19 3.48 7.25 -9.67
N LYS A 20 2.70 6.52 -8.88
CA LYS A 20 2.80 5.08 -8.76
C LYS A 20 1.42 4.44 -8.96
N HIS A 21 1.37 3.38 -9.76
CA HIS A 21 0.16 2.58 -9.96
C HIS A 21 0.06 1.47 -8.93
N ARG A 22 -1.18 1.15 -8.55
CA ARG A 22 -1.49 0.02 -7.70
C ARG A 22 -2.89 -0.50 -8.03
N TRP A 23 -3.06 -1.82 -7.96
CA TRP A 23 -4.37 -2.43 -8.00
C TRP A 23 -5.04 -2.34 -6.64
N ILE A 24 -6.28 -1.84 -6.62
CA ILE A 24 -7.09 -1.76 -5.40
C ILE A 24 -8.32 -2.65 -5.53
N ARG A 25 -8.74 -3.22 -4.43
CA ARG A 25 -9.91 -4.09 -4.42
C ARG A 25 -11.19 -3.26 -4.56
N ALA A 26 -11.97 -3.56 -5.61
CA ALA A 26 -13.23 -2.91 -5.90
C ALA A 26 -14.43 -3.80 -5.61
N GLU A 27 -14.23 -5.11 -5.62
CA GLU A 27 -15.28 -6.10 -5.44
C GLU A 27 -14.78 -7.26 -4.61
N THR A 28 -15.65 -7.79 -3.75
CA THR A 28 -15.38 -8.98 -2.95
C THR A 28 -16.56 -9.92 -3.03
N ARG A 29 -16.33 -11.16 -3.49
CA ARG A 29 -17.35 -12.21 -3.63
C ARG A 29 -18.59 -11.78 -4.42
N GLY A 30 -18.40 -11.00 -5.50
CA GLY A 30 -19.49 -10.51 -6.34
C GLY A 30 -20.20 -9.25 -5.82
N TYR A 31 -19.76 -8.69 -4.70
CA TYR A 31 -20.33 -7.47 -4.12
C TYR A 31 -19.34 -6.31 -4.17
N ASP A 32 -19.84 -5.11 -4.46
CA ASP A 32 -19.03 -3.90 -4.46
C ASP A 32 -18.43 -3.62 -3.08
N ASP A 33 -17.13 -3.41 -3.04
CA ASP A 33 -16.43 -3.01 -1.81
C ASP A 33 -16.31 -1.48 -1.73
N ARG A 34 -17.45 -0.84 -1.53
CA ARG A 34 -17.54 0.63 -1.48
C ARG A 34 -16.71 1.24 -0.36
N LYS A 35 -16.60 0.55 0.75
CA LYS A 35 -15.81 0.99 1.91
C LYS A 35 -14.32 1.10 1.55
N ASN A 36 -13.77 0.09 0.90
CA ASN A 36 -12.38 0.09 0.48
C ASN A 36 -12.10 1.17 -0.56
N ILE A 37 -12.95 1.30 -1.57
CA ILE A 37 -12.80 2.31 -2.61
C ILE A 37 -12.86 3.71 -2.01
N SER A 38 -13.84 3.99 -1.15
CA SER A 38 -13.98 5.28 -0.49
C SER A 38 -12.78 5.62 0.38
N ALA A 39 -12.28 4.65 1.14
CA ALA A 39 -11.07 4.83 1.97
C ALA A 39 -9.85 5.17 1.11
N LYS A 40 -9.66 4.45 0.00
CA LYS A 40 -8.54 4.70 -0.91
C LYS A 40 -8.63 6.08 -1.57
N MET A 41 -9.80 6.49 -2.01
CA MET A 41 -9.99 7.82 -2.59
C MET A 41 -9.71 8.93 -1.57
N ARG A 42 -10.09 8.75 -0.32
CA ARG A 42 -9.79 9.71 0.76
C ARG A 42 -8.29 9.79 1.08
N GLU A 43 -7.56 8.70 0.87
CA GLU A 43 -6.10 8.68 1.02
C GLU A 43 -5.36 9.41 -0.11
N GLY A 44 -6.05 9.75 -1.19
CA GLY A 44 -5.48 10.47 -2.34
C GLY A 44 -5.28 9.61 -3.59
N TRP A 45 -5.81 8.38 -3.61
CA TRP A 45 -5.77 7.54 -4.80
C TRP A 45 -6.76 8.01 -5.85
N GLU A 46 -6.34 8.01 -7.12
CA GLU A 46 -7.15 8.31 -8.28
C GLU A 46 -7.27 7.08 -9.17
N LEU A 47 -8.45 6.83 -9.71
CA LEU A 47 -8.65 5.72 -10.62
C LEU A 47 -8.05 6.04 -11.99
N VAL A 48 -7.40 5.06 -12.60
CA VAL A 48 -6.78 5.18 -13.92
C VAL A 48 -7.74 4.69 -14.98
N ARG A 49 -8.06 5.54 -15.94
CA ARG A 49 -9.00 5.26 -17.04
C ARG A 49 -8.25 4.82 -18.28
N GLN A 50 -8.91 3.97 -19.08
CA GLN A 50 -8.38 3.53 -20.36
C GLN A 50 -8.10 4.69 -21.32
N ASP A 51 -8.89 5.76 -21.26
CA ASP A 51 -8.74 6.94 -22.11
C ASP A 51 -7.37 7.59 -22.00
N GLU A 52 -6.72 7.45 -20.82
CA GLU A 52 -5.38 7.98 -20.57
C GLU A 52 -4.27 7.17 -21.24
N TYR A 53 -4.56 5.91 -21.60
CA TYR A 53 -3.61 4.98 -22.20
C TYR A 53 -4.25 4.24 -23.38
N PRO A 54 -4.52 4.93 -24.52
CA PRO A 54 -5.22 4.32 -25.64
C PRO A 54 -4.46 3.18 -26.30
N ASP A 55 -3.14 3.15 -26.18
CA ASP A 55 -2.29 2.11 -26.77
C ASP A 55 -2.12 0.88 -25.89
N PHE A 56 -2.64 0.89 -24.67
CA PHE A 56 -2.52 -0.21 -23.74
C PHE A 56 -3.81 -1.02 -23.67
N GLU A 57 -3.74 -2.29 -24.07
CA GLU A 57 -4.88 -3.20 -23.97
C GLU A 57 -4.90 -3.91 -22.64
N SER A 58 -5.95 -3.68 -21.88
CA SER A 58 -6.22 -4.38 -20.62
C SER A 58 -7.73 -4.36 -20.38
N PRO A 59 -8.27 -5.34 -19.67
CA PRO A 59 -9.68 -5.31 -19.30
C PRO A 59 -10.07 -4.05 -18.57
N VAL A 60 -11.28 -3.56 -18.85
CA VAL A 60 -11.83 -2.36 -18.21
C VAL A 60 -13.17 -2.70 -17.55
N VAL A 61 -13.60 -1.88 -16.63
CA VAL A 61 -14.94 -1.96 -16.05
C VAL A 61 -15.94 -1.54 -17.14
N GLU A 62 -16.87 -2.43 -17.49
CA GLU A 62 -17.77 -2.23 -18.61
C GLU A 62 -19.03 -1.44 -18.24
N THR A 63 -19.47 -1.52 -16.99
CA THR A 63 -20.74 -0.93 -16.55
C THR A 63 -20.62 -0.28 -15.18
N GLY A 64 -21.47 0.71 -14.92
CA GLY A 64 -21.62 1.35 -13.63
C GLY A 64 -20.81 2.64 -13.48
N LYS A 65 -20.66 3.06 -12.23
CA LYS A 65 -20.00 4.32 -11.88
C LYS A 65 -18.52 4.40 -12.32
N TYR A 66 -17.86 3.24 -12.40
CA TYR A 66 -16.44 3.15 -12.72
C TYR A 66 -16.16 2.66 -14.12
N GLU A 67 -17.14 2.81 -15.03
CA GLU A 67 -17.01 2.44 -16.43
C GLU A 67 -15.78 3.12 -17.06
N GLY A 68 -14.98 2.34 -17.78
CA GLY A 68 -13.77 2.83 -18.44
C GLY A 68 -12.51 2.84 -17.58
N VAL A 69 -12.60 2.47 -16.32
CA VAL A 69 -11.44 2.28 -15.45
C VAL A 69 -10.83 0.90 -15.72
N PHE A 70 -9.50 0.80 -15.75
CA PHE A 70 -8.84 -0.49 -15.85
C PHE A 70 -9.25 -1.37 -14.67
N GLY A 71 -9.80 -2.55 -14.96
CA GLY A 71 -10.31 -3.46 -13.93
C GLY A 71 -10.19 -4.91 -14.34
N VAL A 72 -9.67 -5.75 -13.46
CA VAL A 72 -9.49 -7.19 -13.65
C VAL A 72 -9.88 -7.93 -12.38
N GLY A 73 -10.82 -8.86 -12.48
CA GLY A 73 -11.13 -9.79 -11.40
C GLY A 73 -11.49 -9.14 -10.06
N GLY A 74 -12.24 -8.04 -10.08
CA GLY A 74 -12.62 -7.31 -8.87
C GLY A 74 -11.58 -6.30 -8.38
N LEU A 75 -10.50 -6.11 -9.12
CA LEU A 75 -9.47 -5.10 -8.85
C LEU A 75 -9.59 -3.94 -9.84
N MET A 76 -9.37 -2.73 -9.39
CA MET A 76 -9.27 -1.54 -10.24
C MET A 76 -7.89 -0.90 -10.13
N LEU A 77 -7.39 -0.36 -11.23
CA LEU A 77 -6.11 0.33 -11.24
C LEU A 77 -6.26 1.73 -10.69
N ALA A 78 -5.39 2.09 -9.76
CA ALA A 78 -5.34 3.43 -9.18
C ALA A 78 -3.91 3.96 -9.19
N ARG A 79 -3.78 5.28 -9.14
CA ARG A 79 -2.49 5.97 -9.05
C ARG A 79 -2.46 6.93 -7.88
N ILE A 80 -1.28 7.19 -7.39
CA ILE A 80 -1.05 8.15 -6.31
C ILE A 80 0.29 8.84 -6.55
N PRO A 81 0.43 10.15 -6.20
CA PRO A 81 1.73 10.80 -6.24
C PRO A 81 2.72 10.10 -5.29
N VAL A 82 3.96 9.93 -5.73
CA VAL A 82 5.03 9.33 -4.92
C VAL A 82 5.26 10.13 -3.64
N GLU A 83 5.09 11.44 -3.70
CA GLU A 83 5.20 12.33 -2.54
C GLU A 83 4.19 11.98 -1.45
N THR A 84 2.95 11.67 -1.82
CA THR A 84 1.90 11.25 -0.89
C THR A 84 2.25 9.93 -0.20
N ILE A 85 2.86 8.99 -0.94
CA ILE A 85 3.32 7.72 -0.37
C ILE A 85 4.40 7.99 0.69
N LYS A 86 5.34 8.88 0.39
CA LYS A 86 6.41 9.25 1.32
C LYS A 86 5.84 9.92 2.57
N GLU A 87 4.94 10.87 2.41
CA GLU A 87 4.28 11.55 3.52
C GLU A 87 3.52 10.56 4.41
N ARG A 88 2.83 9.61 3.80
CA ARG A 88 2.12 8.55 4.53
C ARG A 88 3.08 7.69 5.32
N THR A 89 4.16 7.27 4.71
CA THR A 89 5.19 6.46 5.37
C THR A 89 5.82 7.22 6.54
N ASP A 90 6.16 8.49 6.35
CA ASP A 90 6.74 9.34 7.38
C ASP A 90 5.75 9.57 8.55
N TYR A 91 4.48 9.78 8.24
CA TYR A 91 3.43 9.94 9.25
C TYR A 91 3.32 8.71 10.17
N PHE A 92 3.23 7.53 9.59
CA PHE A 92 3.11 6.29 10.38
C PHE A 92 4.41 5.94 11.11
N ALA A 93 5.56 6.21 10.52
CA ALA A 93 6.85 6.02 11.18
C ALA A 93 6.97 6.91 12.42
N LYS A 94 6.58 8.17 12.31
CA LYS A 94 6.55 9.10 13.44
C LYS A 94 5.58 8.65 14.53
N ARG A 95 4.38 8.25 14.14
CA ARG A 95 3.38 7.76 15.09
C ARG A 95 3.86 6.53 15.84
N ASN A 96 4.50 5.60 15.15
CA ASN A 96 5.07 4.40 15.77
C ASN A 96 6.21 4.75 16.73
N ALA A 97 7.09 5.69 16.35
CA ALA A 97 8.17 6.15 17.20
C ALA A 97 7.64 6.83 18.47
N ASP A 98 6.61 7.68 18.36
CA ASP A 98 5.98 8.34 19.48
C ASP A 98 5.34 7.34 20.46
N GLN A 99 4.69 6.29 19.94
CA GLN A 99 4.11 5.22 20.76
C GLN A 99 5.18 4.43 21.51
N LEU A 100 6.29 4.10 20.86
CA LEU A 100 7.40 3.39 21.49
C LEU A 100 8.05 4.24 22.58
N GLU A 101 8.22 5.53 22.34
CA GLU A 101 8.75 6.47 23.32
C GLU A 101 7.84 6.59 24.55
N ALA A 102 6.52 6.65 24.34
CA ALA A 102 5.55 6.68 25.42
C ALA A 102 5.61 5.41 26.30
N VAL A 103 5.73 4.24 25.69
CA VAL A 103 5.88 2.96 26.40
C VAL A 103 7.18 2.94 27.19
N ASP A 104 8.29 3.37 26.61
CA ASP A 104 9.59 3.43 27.30
C ASP A 104 9.56 4.42 28.47
N SER A 105 8.91 5.58 28.32
CA SER A 105 8.73 6.55 29.39
C SER A 105 7.91 5.98 30.56
N ASP A 106 6.86 5.23 30.27
CA ASP A 106 6.05 4.58 31.31
C ASP A 106 6.84 3.52 32.05
N MET A 107 7.65 2.71 31.36
CA MET A 107 8.55 1.73 31.98
C MET A 107 9.57 2.40 32.88
N MET A 108 10.17 3.51 32.44
CA MET A 108 11.13 4.29 33.24
C MET A 108 10.49 4.88 34.50
N ARG A 109 9.24 5.32 34.39
CA ARG A 109 8.46 5.86 35.50
C ARG A 109 8.13 4.77 36.52
N GLU A 110 7.77 3.58 36.08
CA GLU A 110 7.55 2.42 36.96
C GLU A 110 8.84 2.02 37.67
N ASN A 111 9.98 2.06 37.01
CA ASN A 111 11.28 1.78 37.62
C ASN A 111 11.62 2.74 38.80
N ALA A 112 11.18 4.00 38.70
CA ALA A 112 11.41 4.99 39.74
C ALA A 112 10.63 4.68 41.02
N HIS A 113 9.57 3.89 40.97
CA HIS A 113 8.69 3.54 42.10
C HIS A 113 8.75 2.07 42.49
N SER A 114 9.47 1.24 41.75
CA SER A 114 9.58 -0.19 41.97
C SER A 114 10.89 -0.58 42.62
N THR A 115 10.87 -1.62 43.47
CA THR A 115 12.06 -2.24 44.01
C THR A 115 12.81 -3.11 42.99
N MET A 116 12.13 -3.49 41.87
CA MET A 116 12.74 -4.20 40.75
C MET A 116 13.01 -3.24 39.59
N THR A 117 14.26 -3.21 39.15
CA THR A 117 14.67 -2.38 38.03
C THR A 117 14.33 -3.08 36.69
N ILE A 118 13.57 -2.40 35.84
CA ILE A 118 13.25 -2.84 34.49
C ILE A 118 14.16 -2.07 33.53
N SER A 119 14.99 -2.78 32.77
CA SER A 119 15.86 -2.16 31.77
C SER A 119 15.06 -1.71 30.56
N LYS A 120 15.51 -0.63 29.89
CA LYS A 120 14.94 -0.21 28.62
C LYS A 120 15.03 -1.35 27.61
N ALA A 121 13.92 -1.66 26.97
CA ALA A 121 13.86 -2.72 25.99
C ALA A 121 14.76 -2.40 24.77
N ASP A 122 15.61 -3.35 24.42
CA ASP A 122 16.40 -3.29 23.19
C ASP A 122 15.56 -3.89 22.05
N ARG A 123 15.06 -3.02 21.17
CA ARG A 123 14.19 -3.42 20.07
C ARG A 123 14.99 -3.50 18.79
N GLN A 124 15.21 -4.73 18.35
CA GLN A 124 15.85 -5.00 17.07
C GLN A 124 14.92 -5.85 16.21
N SER A 125 14.73 -5.44 14.99
CA SER A 125 14.00 -6.22 14.01
C SER A 125 14.87 -6.50 12.80
N ARG A 126 15.06 -7.76 12.48
CA ARG A 126 15.83 -8.19 11.32
C ARG A 126 15.02 -9.20 10.53
N VAL A 127 14.80 -8.90 9.27
CA VAL A 127 14.18 -9.83 8.33
C VAL A 127 15.27 -10.33 7.39
N THR A 128 15.45 -11.64 7.35
CA THR A 128 16.43 -12.30 6.45
C THR A 128 15.68 -13.21 5.51
N PHE A 129 15.75 -12.91 4.22
CA PHE A 129 15.20 -13.77 3.18
C PHE A 129 16.33 -14.56 2.53
N GLY A 130 16.27 -15.87 2.68
CA GLY A 130 17.18 -16.77 2.03
C GLY A 130 18.62 -16.68 2.53
N GLY A 131 19.03 -17.60 3.35
CA GLY A 131 20.45 -17.79 3.65
C GLY A 131 21.18 -18.49 2.51
N PRO A 132 22.51 -18.40 2.49
CA PRO A 132 23.29 -19.17 1.53
C PRO A 132 23.01 -20.67 1.73
N ARG A 133 22.58 -21.33 0.67
CA ARG A 133 22.44 -22.80 0.70
C ARG A 133 23.81 -23.41 0.68
N LYS A 134 24.04 -24.22 1.66
CA LYS A 134 25.23 -25.07 1.66
C LYS A 134 24.99 -26.31 0.78
#